data_c621f27b5cf0d1d4fad3bfb8b0400381
#
_entry.id   c621f27b5cf0d1d4fad3bfb8b0400381
#
_cell.length_a   1.000
_cell.length_b   1.000
_cell.length_c   1.000
_cell.angle_alpha   90.00
_cell.angle_beta   90.00
_cell.angle_gamma   90.00
#
_symmetry.space_group_name_H-M   'P 1'
#
loop_
_entity.id
_entity.type
_entity.pdbx_description
1 polymer ?
#
loop_
_entity_poly.entity_id
_entity_poly.type
_entity_poly.pdbx_seq_one_letter_code
_entity_poly.pdbx_strand_id
1 'polypeptide(L)'
;MNQVVLRGSFPSISLEFVDDWRDRAEMARPFVFERVVVADRSASMLSYNYARYQRSAAAPFALPGSMNWWQPIRNNVVGLAGIDPEVGGGTSGTPVITYISRQKWGRRMLIPAHHEKLVKELYKLRDEYGYEVNVVEAESMSRLEQIQLAARTTVRSQPWFPLNVT
;
A
#
# COMPACT_ATOMS: atom_id res chain seq x y z
N MET A 1 10.90 -3.83 -7.93
CA MET A 1 9.43 -3.73 -7.98
C MET A 1 8.81 -5.08 -7.73
N ASN A 2 7.67 -5.15 -7.06
CA ASN A 2 6.99 -6.41 -6.81
C ASN A 2 6.12 -6.82 -8.01
N GLN A 3 6.71 -7.56 -8.94
CA GLN A 3 6.04 -8.00 -10.18
C GLN A 3 4.77 -8.81 -9.93
N VAL A 4 4.77 -9.63 -8.88
CA VAL A 4 3.60 -10.46 -8.52
C VAL A 4 2.40 -9.59 -8.17
N VAL A 5 2.61 -8.59 -7.32
CA VAL A 5 1.53 -7.66 -6.95
C VAL A 5 1.09 -6.82 -8.13
N LEU A 6 2.03 -6.34 -8.95
CA LEU A 6 1.69 -5.53 -10.12
C LEU A 6 0.85 -6.33 -11.16
N ARG A 7 1.29 -7.55 -11.48
CA ARG A 7 0.54 -8.43 -12.39
C ARG A 7 -0.82 -8.85 -11.79
N GLY A 8 -0.86 -9.06 -10.49
CA GLY A 8 -2.11 -9.37 -9.82
C GLY A 8 -3.07 -8.18 -9.78
N SER A 9 -2.56 -6.97 -9.54
CA SER A 9 -3.38 -5.75 -9.57
C SER A 9 -3.99 -5.48 -10.95
N PHE A 10 -3.22 -5.79 -12.00
CA PHE A 10 -3.56 -5.52 -13.39
C PHE A 10 -3.29 -6.77 -14.24
N PRO A 11 -4.16 -7.78 -14.21
CA PRO A 11 -3.92 -9.06 -14.86
C PRO A 11 -3.82 -8.99 -16.38
N SER A 12 -4.34 -7.93 -16.99
CA SER A 12 -4.33 -7.72 -18.45
C SER A 12 -3.10 -6.99 -18.97
N ILE A 13 -2.16 -6.55 -18.09
CA ILE A 13 -0.97 -5.84 -18.55
C ILE A 13 0.17 -6.80 -18.89
N SER A 14 0.93 -6.44 -19.92
CA SER A 14 2.23 -7.00 -20.20
C SER A 14 3.32 -6.13 -19.58
N LEU A 15 4.29 -6.76 -18.93
CA LEU A 15 5.46 -6.08 -18.36
C LEU A 15 6.63 -6.30 -19.30
N GLU A 16 7.19 -5.22 -19.78
CA GLU A 16 8.41 -5.20 -20.59
C GLU A 16 9.52 -4.51 -19.80
N PHE A 17 10.73 -5.01 -19.95
CA PHE A 17 11.92 -4.53 -19.27
C PHE A 17 12.89 -3.86 -20.25
N VAL A 18 13.97 -3.32 -19.73
CA VAL A 18 14.98 -2.63 -20.54
C VAL A 18 15.56 -3.54 -21.63
N ASP A 19 15.72 -4.82 -21.36
CA ASP A 19 16.25 -5.77 -22.32
C ASP A 19 15.27 -6.03 -23.47
N ASP A 20 13.99 -6.13 -23.19
CA ASP A 20 12.93 -6.23 -24.21
C ASP A 20 12.95 -5.01 -25.16
N TRP A 21 13.22 -3.82 -24.60
CA TRP A 21 13.34 -2.59 -25.40
C TRP A 21 14.63 -2.53 -26.21
N ARG A 22 15.73 -3.08 -25.72
CA ARG A 22 16.98 -3.22 -26.49
C ARG A 22 16.79 -4.13 -27.69
N ASP A 23 16.17 -5.30 -27.47
CA ASP A 23 15.86 -6.24 -28.53
C ASP A 23 14.99 -5.58 -29.62
N ARG A 24 13.99 -4.78 -29.22
CA ARG A 24 13.16 -4.00 -30.16
C ARG A 24 13.98 -2.99 -30.95
N ALA A 25 14.92 -2.31 -30.31
CA ALA A 25 15.78 -1.35 -30.98
C ALA A 25 16.69 -2.03 -32.03
N GLU A 26 17.16 -3.24 -31.77
CA GLU A 26 17.98 -4.03 -32.67
C GLU A 26 17.21 -4.58 -33.88
N MET A 27 15.89 -4.67 -33.79
CA MET A 27 15.04 -5.14 -34.89
C MET A 27 15.04 -4.21 -36.12
N ALA A 28 15.61 -3.02 -36.04
CA ALA A 28 15.72 -2.00 -37.08
C ALA A 28 14.37 -1.69 -37.78
N ARG A 29 13.26 -1.78 -37.10
CA ARG A 29 11.91 -1.46 -37.58
C ARG A 29 11.20 -0.50 -36.59
N PRO A 30 10.35 0.40 -37.10
CA PRO A 30 9.59 1.29 -36.24
C PRO A 30 8.50 0.51 -35.46
N PHE A 31 8.28 0.94 -34.23
CA PHE A 31 7.12 0.53 -33.43
C PHE A 31 6.22 1.76 -33.23
N VAL A 32 4.95 1.62 -33.55
CA VAL A 32 3.98 2.70 -33.43
C VAL A 32 3.00 2.33 -32.32
N PHE A 33 2.79 3.25 -31.39
CA PHE A 33 1.84 3.09 -30.29
C PHE A 33 0.64 4.00 -30.54
N GLU A 34 -0.56 3.48 -30.41
CA GLU A 34 -1.79 4.26 -30.50
C GLU A 34 -1.86 5.33 -29.39
N ARG A 35 -1.38 4.97 -28.22
CA ARG A 35 -1.33 5.87 -27.05
C ARG A 35 -0.11 5.57 -26.19
N VAL A 36 0.56 6.61 -25.74
CA VAL A 36 1.66 6.51 -24.78
C VAL A 36 1.33 7.37 -23.57
N VAL A 37 1.44 6.79 -22.37
CA VAL A 37 1.34 7.51 -21.09
C VAL A 37 2.68 7.43 -20.40
N VAL A 38 3.31 8.57 -20.23
CA VAL A 38 4.59 8.68 -19.50
C VAL A 38 4.30 9.07 -18.06
N ALA A 39 4.62 8.17 -17.13
CA ALA A 39 4.51 8.46 -15.70
C ALA A 39 5.80 9.14 -15.22
N ASP A 40 5.71 10.44 -14.95
CA ASP A 40 6.81 11.21 -14.37
C ASP A 40 6.68 11.23 -12.84
N ARG A 41 7.77 10.85 -12.17
CA ARG A 41 7.86 10.90 -10.72
C ARG A 41 7.66 12.32 -10.18
N SER A 42 8.16 13.33 -10.87
CA SER A 42 8.05 14.72 -10.46
C SER A 42 6.61 15.22 -10.57
N ALA A 43 5.88 14.83 -11.60
CA ALA A 43 4.49 15.19 -11.78
C ALA A 43 3.55 14.58 -10.72
N SER A 44 3.95 13.48 -10.09
CA SER A 44 3.19 12.88 -8.99
C SER A 44 3.38 13.59 -7.64
N MET A 45 4.24 14.61 -7.58
CA MET A 45 4.52 15.37 -6.37
C MET A 45 3.81 16.73 -6.45
N LEU A 46 2.89 17.00 -5.51
CA LEU A 46 2.19 18.29 -5.40
C LEU A 46 3.03 19.38 -4.73
N SER A 47 4.34 19.25 -4.66
CA SER A 47 5.21 20.23 -4.01
C SER A 47 6.14 20.91 -5.00
N TYR A 48 6.19 22.25 -4.96
CA TYR A 48 7.19 23.05 -5.68
C TYR A 48 8.63 22.72 -5.30
N ASN A 49 8.84 22.11 -4.12
CA ASN A 49 10.16 21.70 -3.61
C ASN A 49 10.34 20.17 -3.69
N TYR A 50 10.05 19.57 -4.83
CA TYR A 50 10.22 18.14 -5.07
C TYR A 50 11.62 17.60 -4.75
N ALA A 51 12.65 18.43 -4.81
CA ALA A 51 14.01 18.07 -4.41
C ALA A 51 14.13 17.72 -2.92
N ARG A 52 13.29 18.30 -2.07
CA ARG A 52 13.24 18.04 -0.61
C ARG A 52 12.25 16.98 -0.21
N TYR A 53 11.16 16.82 -0.97
CA TYR A 53 10.03 15.96 -0.58
C TYR A 53 9.79 14.90 -1.64
N GLN A 54 10.42 13.76 -1.47
CA GLN A 54 10.18 12.59 -2.33
C GLN A 54 8.88 11.85 -1.95
N ARG A 55 7.79 12.57 -1.79
CA ARG A 55 6.51 12.00 -1.41
C ARG A 55 5.50 12.25 -2.52
N SER A 56 4.80 11.21 -2.93
CA SER A 56 3.56 11.40 -3.66
C SER A 56 2.57 12.07 -2.71
N ALA A 57 2.12 13.27 -3.05
CA ALA A 57 1.15 14.02 -2.27
C ALA A 57 -0.29 13.74 -2.72
N ALA A 58 -0.48 12.98 -3.79
CA ALA A 58 -1.80 12.62 -4.27
C ALA A 58 -2.43 11.61 -3.31
N ALA A 59 -3.50 12.03 -2.65
CA ALA A 59 -4.38 11.11 -1.97
C ALA A 59 -5.20 10.35 -3.02
N PRO A 60 -5.18 9.00 -3.05
CA PRO A 60 -5.93 8.23 -4.03
C PRO A 60 -7.42 8.60 -4.10
N PHE A 61 -8.00 8.98 -2.96
CA PHE A 61 -9.40 9.40 -2.86
C PHE A 61 -9.69 10.80 -3.39
N ALA A 62 -8.66 11.62 -3.59
CA ALA A 62 -8.79 12.96 -4.17
C ALA A 62 -8.62 12.96 -5.70
N LEU A 63 -8.32 11.84 -6.31
CA LEU A 63 -8.19 11.73 -7.76
C LEU A 63 -9.57 11.80 -8.42
N PRO A 64 -9.71 12.52 -9.54
CA PRO A 64 -10.95 12.54 -10.30
C PRO A 64 -11.21 11.15 -10.89
N GLY A 65 -12.33 10.58 -10.53
CA GLY A 65 -12.73 9.24 -10.96
C GLY A 65 -14.04 8.80 -10.30
N SER A 66 -14.51 7.61 -10.63
CA SER A 66 -15.65 7.02 -9.94
C SER A 66 -15.30 6.77 -8.47
N MET A 67 -16.28 6.84 -7.60
CA MET A 67 -16.10 6.68 -6.14
C MET A 67 -15.35 5.39 -5.76
N ASN A 68 -15.51 4.34 -6.54
CA ASN A 68 -14.94 3.02 -6.27
C ASN A 68 -13.94 2.58 -7.36
N TRP A 69 -13.25 3.51 -8.02
CA TRP A 69 -12.30 3.20 -9.10
C TRP A 69 -11.19 2.21 -8.69
N TRP A 70 -10.82 2.20 -7.42
CA TRP A 70 -9.79 1.33 -6.85
C TRP A 70 -10.28 -0.08 -6.50
N GLN A 71 -11.61 -0.29 -6.44
CA GLN A 71 -12.22 -1.56 -6.02
C GLN A 71 -11.76 -2.76 -6.88
N PRO A 72 -11.74 -2.69 -8.21
CA PRO A 72 -11.25 -3.80 -9.02
C PRO A 72 -9.79 -4.15 -8.72
N ILE A 73 -8.95 -3.13 -8.50
CA ILE A 73 -7.53 -3.32 -8.15
C ILE A 73 -7.40 -4.04 -6.80
N ARG A 74 -8.17 -3.58 -5.81
CA ARG A 74 -8.23 -4.24 -4.49
C ARG A 74 -8.66 -5.68 -4.63
N ASN A 75 -9.73 -5.94 -5.34
CA ASN A 75 -10.27 -7.27 -5.51
C ASN A 75 -9.26 -8.23 -6.16
N ASN A 76 -8.56 -7.77 -7.18
CA ASN A 76 -7.50 -8.54 -7.82
C ASN A 76 -6.36 -8.86 -6.84
N VAL A 77 -5.92 -7.89 -6.04
CA VAL A 77 -4.84 -8.10 -5.05
C VAL A 77 -5.26 -9.05 -3.94
N VAL A 78 -6.47 -8.92 -3.44
CA VAL A 78 -7.04 -9.80 -2.40
C VAL A 78 -7.22 -11.21 -2.92
N GLY A 79 -7.68 -11.35 -4.17
CA GLY A 79 -7.78 -12.64 -4.85
C GLY A 79 -6.45 -13.39 -4.99
N LEU A 80 -5.31 -12.69 -5.14
CA LEU A 80 -3.98 -13.31 -5.10
C LEU A 80 -3.70 -14.04 -3.78
N ALA A 81 -4.30 -13.59 -2.70
CA ALA A 81 -4.15 -14.19 -1.39
C ALA A 81 -5.17 -15.32 -1.12
N GLY A 82 -5.95 -15.70 -2.13
CA GLY A 82 -6.98 -16.72 -2.02
C GLY A 82 -8.16 -16.30 -1.15
N ILE A 83 -8.36 -14.99 -0.97
CA ILE A 83 -9.47 -14.44 -0.19
C ILE A 83 -10.55 -13.99 -1.17
N ASP A 84 -11.80 -14.36 -0.88
CA ASP A 84 -12.94 -13.82 -1.60
C ASP A 84 -13.05 -12.30 -1.33
N PRO A 85 -12.99 -11.46 -2.36
CA PRO A 85 -13.09 -10.02 -2.22
C PRO A 85 -14.37 -9.52 -1.52
N GLU A 86 -15.45 -10.27 -1.63
CA GLU A 86 -16.75 -9.95 -1.00
C GLU A 86 -16.73 -10.22 0.51
N VAL A 87 -15.91 -11.16 0.97
CA VAL A 87 -15.75 -11.52 2.39
C VAL A 87 -14.72 -10.63 3.09
N GLY A 88 -13.75 -10.13 2.35
CA GLY A 88 -12.68 -9.29 2.89
C GLY A 88 -13.06 -7.82 2.93
N GLY A 89 -13.13 -7.23 4.11
CA GLY A 89 -13.29 -5.77 4.20
C GLY A 89 -14.05 -5.22 5.41
N GLY A 90 -14.07 -5.91 6.52
CA GLY A 90 -14.57 -5.34 7.78
C GLY A 90 -16.04 -4.88 7.78
N THR A 91 -16.84 -5.37 6.85
CA THR A 91 -18.24 -4.95 6.69
C THR A 91 -19.22 -5.72 7.56
N SER A 92 -18.81 -6.82 8.16
CA SER A 92 -19.65 -7.57 9.07
C SER A 92 -18.82 -8.09 10.24
N GLY A 93 -18.88 -7.42 11.36
CA GLY A 93 -18.28 -7.96 12.57
C GLY A 93 -17.45 -6.94 13.38
N THR A 94 -16.66 -7.46 14.27
CA THR A 94 -15.76 -6.71 15.13
C THR A 94 -14.72 -5.96 14.30
N PRO A 95 -14.50 -4.67 14.55
CA PRO A 95 -13.44 -3.91 13.89
C PRO A 95 -12.06 -4.52 14.12
N VAL A 96 -11.27 -4.61 13.05
CA VAL A 96 -9.89 -5.11 13.07
C VAL A 96 -8.92 -3.94 12.92
N ILE A 97 -8.16 -3.67 13.95
CA ILE A 97 -7.14 -2.62 13.97
C ILE A 97 -5.78 -3.27 13.79
N THR A 98 -5.05 -2.85 12.77
CA THR A 98 -3.69 -3.33 12.54
C THR A 98 -2.68 -2.19 12.67
N TYR A 99 -1.80 -2.31 13.64
CA TYR A 99 -0.64 -1.44 13.81
C TYR A 99 0.61 -2.13 13.28
N ILE A 100 1.21 -1.56 12.25
CA ILE A 100 2.48 -2.03 11.69
C ILE A 100 3.61 -1.35 12.45
N SER A 101 4.23 -2.09 13.36
CA SER A 101 5.39 -1.65 14.10
C SER A 101 6.62 -1.58 13.20
N ARG A 102 7.42 -0.54 13.36
CA ARG A 102 8.70 -0.36 12.64
C ARG A 102 9.85 -0.16 13.62
N GLN A 103 9.74 -0.67 14.82
CA GLN A 103 10.72 -0.41 15.89
C GLN A 103 12.10 -1.04 15.62
N LYS A 104 12.18 -1.99 14.70
CA LYS A 104 13.44 -2.64 14.28
C LYS A 104 14.08 -2.03 13.03
N TRP A 105 13.50 -0.99 12.43
CA TRP A 105 13.88 -0.52 11.09
C TRP A 105 14.72 0.76 11.04
N GLY A 106 15.51 1.06 12.07
CA GLY A 106 16.59 2.04 12.10
C GLY A 106 16.27 3.52 11.80
N ARG A 107 15.38 3.80 10.85
CA ARG A 107 14.86 5.14 10.56
C ARG A 107 13.34 5.12 10.59
N ARG A 108 12.68 6.11 11.17
CA ARG A 108 11.22 6.22 11.27
C ARG A 108 10.61 5.27 12.33
N MET A 109 11.31 5.13 13.43
CA MET A 109 10.79 4.50 14.63
C MET A 109 10.06 5.55 15.48
N LEU A 110 9.10 5.12 16.28
CA LEU A 110 8.60 5.92 17.39
C LEU A 110 9.64 5.89 18.52
N ILE A 111 9.65 6.93 19.33
CA ILE A 111 10.36 6.89 20.61
C ILE A 111 9.81 5.70 21.41
N PRO A 112 10.65 4.86 22.04
CA PRO A 112 10.19 3.64 22.71
C PRO A 112 9.01 3.86 23.66
N ALA A 113 9.07 4.88 24.49
CA ALA A 113 7.98 5.21 25.43
C ALA A 113 6.66 5.55 24.71
N HIS A 114 6.72 6.20 23.53
CA HIS A 114 5.52 6.50 22.72
C HIS A 114 4.98 5.23 22.06
N HIS A 115 5.87 4.35 21.62
CA HIS A 115 5.47 3.06 21.07
C HIS A 115 4.74 2.21 22.10
N GLU A 116 5.32 2.05 23.28
CA GLU A 116 4.72 1.29 24.39
C GLU A 116 3.36 1.88 24.80
N LYS A 117 3.27 3.21 24.91
CA LYS A 117 2.02 3.89 25.21
C LYS A 117 0.97 3.62 24.12
N LEU A 118 1.34 3.73 22.84
CA LEU A 118 0.44 3.45 21.73
C LEU A 118 -0.08 2.01 21.76
N VAL A 119 0.82 1.04 21.92
CA VAL A 119 0.45 -0.38 22.01
C VAL A 119 -0.48 -0.65 23.18
N LYS A 120 -0.20 -0.03 24.34
CA LYS A 120 -1.07 -0.14 25.50
C LYS A 120 -2.47 0.42 25.26
N GLU A 121 -2.57 1.60 24.62
CA GLU A 121 -3.87 2.19 24.29
C GLU A 121 -4.64 1.36 23.25
N LEU A 122 -3.93 0.76 22.27
CA LEU A 122 -4.56 -0.14 21.32
C LEU A 122 -5.14 -1.39 22.00
N TYR A 123 -4.40 -1.99 22.95
CA TYR A 123 -4.92 -3.14 23.67
C TYR A 123 -6.08 -2.80 24.61
N LYS A 124 -6.18 -1.56 25.11
CA LYS A 124 -7.40 -1.12 25.81
C LYS A 124 -8.62 -1.17 24.89
N LEU A 125 -8.49 -0.77 23.61
CA LEU A 125 -9.60 -0.88 22.68
C LEU A 125 -10.06 -2.32 22.48
N ARG A 126 -9.13 -3.28 22.50
CA ARG A 126 -9.46 -4.69 22.51
C ARG A 126 -10.25 -5.08 23.76
N ASP A 127 -9.76 -4.66 24.93
CA ASP A 127 -10.29 -5.11 26.23
C ASP A 127 -11.62 -4.42 26.57
N GLU A 128 -11.80 -3.16 26.17
CA GLU A 128 -13.00 -2.36 26.47
C GLU A 128 -14.11 -2.52 25.42
N TYR A 129 -13.73 -2.66 24.13
CA TYR A 129 -14.68 -2.66 23.02
C TYR A 129 -14.73 -3.99 22.24
N GLY A 130 -13.90 -4.95 22.62
CA GLY A 130 -13.83 -6.24 21.94
C GLY A 130 -13.26 -6.17 20.51
N TYR A 131 -12.50 -5.13 20.17
CA TYR A 131 -11.87 -5.01 18.86
C TYR A 131 -10.75 -6.04 18.69
N GLU A 132 -10.58 -6.55 17.46
CA GLU A 132 -9.38 -7.31 17.13
C GLU A 132 -8.21 -6.33 16.92
N VAL A 133 -7.15 -6.48 17.71
CA VAL A 133 -5.96 -5.62 17.62
C VAL A 133 -4.74 -6.46 17.26
N ASN A 134 -4.15 -6.14 16.13
CA ASN A 134 -2.94 -6.78 15.61
C ASN A 134 -1.76 -5.79 15.67
N VAL A 135 -0.72 -6.13 16.42
CA VAL A 135 0.56 -5.40 16.43
C VAL A 135 1.57 -6.28 15.74
N VAL A 136 2.00 -5.88 14.53
CA VAL A 136 2.81 -6.74 13.66
C VAL A 136 4.06 -6.03 13.16
N GLU A 137 5.08 -6.82 12.87
CA GLU A 137 6.28 -6.41 12.16
C GLU A 137 6.18 -6.93 10.73
N ALA A 138 5.88 -6.05 9.77
CA ALA A 138 5.62 -6.46 8.38
C ALA A 138 6.82 -7.13 7.71
N GLU A 139 8.04 -6.81 8.16
CA GLU A 139 9.27 -7.41 7.65
C GLU A 139 9.43 -8.90 8.01
N SER A 140 8.79 -9.37 9.06
CA SER A 140 8.78 -10.79 9.45
C SER A 140 7.72 -11.62 8.74
N MET A 141 6.81 -10.96 8.00
CA MET A 141 5.69 -11.59 7.34
C MET A 141 5.98 -11.81 5.85
N SER A 142 5.52 -12.92 5.31
CA SER A 142 5.48 -13.12 3.86
C SER A 142 4.52 -12.11 3.20
N ARG A 143 4.68 -11.90 1.90
CA ARG A 143 3.79 -11.01 1.14
C ARG A 143 2.33 -11.45 1.19
N LEU A 144 2.12 -12.74 1.16
CA LEU A 144 0.78 -13.33 1.23
C LEU A 144 0.11 -12.99 2.55
N GLU A 145 0.80 -13.23 3.65
CA GLU A 145 0.33 -12.90 5.00
C GLU A 145 0.06 -11.40 5.16
N GLN A 146 0.91 -10.54 4.57
CA GLN A 146 0.67 -9.09 4.58
C GLN A 146 -0.61 -8.72 3.83
N ILE A 147 -0.88 -9.34 2.67
CA ILE A 147 -2.13 -9.11 1.91
C ILE A 147 -3.33 -9.65 2.70
N GLN A 148 -3.22 -10.83 3.27
CA GLN A 148 -4.28 -11.44 4.07
C GLN A 148 -4.65 -10.58 5.28
N LEU A 149 -3.63 -10.10 6.00
CA LEU A 149 -3.84 -9.21 7.14
C LEU A 149 -4.48 -7.88 6.70
N ALA A 150 -3.96 -7.28 5.61
CA ALA A 150 -4.50 -6.03 5.08
C ALA A 150 -5.95 -6.18 4.59
N ALA A 151 -6.30 -7.30 4.00
CA ALA A 151 -7.66 -7.58 3.52
C ALA A 151 -8.69 -7.64 4.66
N ARG A 152 -8.30 -8.13 5.84
CA ARG A 152 -9.15 -8.21 7.04
C ARG A 152 -9.20 -6.92 7.84
N THR A 153 -8.21 -6.04 7.66
CA THR A 153 -8.04 -4.86 8.49
C THR A 153 -9.08 -3.79 8.16
N THR A 154 -9.82 -3.34 9.18
CA THR A 154 -10.75 -2.21 9.07
C THR A 154 -10.02 -0.87 9.20
N VAL A 155 -9.08 -0.77 10.14
CA VAL A 155 -8.27 0.44 10.39
C VAL A 155 -6.79 0.07 10.38
N ARG A 156 -6.02 0.77 9.54
CA ARG A 156 -4.57 0.62 9.47
C ARG A 156 -3.89 1.86 10.05
N SER A 157 -3.09 1.66 11.09
CA SER A 157 -2.21 2.70 11.65
C SER A 157 -0.76 2.41 11.26
N GLN A 158 -0.11 3.43 10.70
CA GLN A 158 1.31 3.41 10.36
C GLN A 158 1.95 4.72 10.84
N PRO A 159 3.11 4.71 11.50
CA PRO A 159 3.78 5.93 11.95
C PRO A 159 4.46 6.63 10.74
N TRP A 160 3.66 7.21 9.85
CA TRP A 160 4.16 7.92 8.67
C TRP A 160 4.22 9.43 8.84
N PHE A 161 3.59 9.98 9.87
CA PHE A 161 3.60 11.40 10.13
C PHE A 161 4.45 11.70 11.35
N PRO A 162 5.41 12.62 11.26
CA PRO A 162 5.82 13.33 12.44
C PRO A 162 4.56 14.07 12.93
N LEU A 163 3.97 13.63 14.02
CA LEU A 163 3.11 14.50 14.79
C LEU A 163 4.00 15.66 15.23
N ASN A 164 3.99 16.77 14.51
CA ASN A 164 4.38 18.04 15.06
C ASN A 164 3.32 18.37 16.10
N VAL A 165 3.53 17.86 17.30
CA VAL A 165 2.86 18.36 18.48
C VAL A 165 3.72 19.53 18.96
N THR A 166 3.32 20.73 18.58
CA THR A 166 3.72 21.96 19.28
C THR A 166 3.18 21.92 20.71
#